data_ba2878a896914a0cc7dee5ff50dad374
#
_entry.id   ba2878a896914a0cc7dee5ff50dad374
#
_cell.length_a   1.000
_cell.length_b   1.000
_cell.length_c   1.000
_cell.angle_alpha   90.00
_cell.angle_beta   90.00
_cell.angle_gamma   90.00
#
_symmetry.space_group_name_H-M   'P 1'
#
loop_
_entity.id
_entity.type
_entity.pdbx_description
1 polymer ?
#
loop_
_entity_poly.entity_id
_entity_poly.type
_entity_poly.pdbx_seq_one_letter_code
_entity_poly.pdbx_strand_id
1 'polypeptide(L)'
;MNTRLISTITILFFGLSLTGCSKSKEKQKRFQIPPPAFISKRSHVNFSDFIGSEQCGECHQGIYTDWENSTHGNAGGDPDEVTMIAPFNGSPIFFRDVTVYPEKNDYHYQFRIIHNKSMKEQTITVEAVVGGGFMTGGGTQTYFGKYEDGTYKFLPFDYSQAEKSWFVQVKGSEVWVKPTEHISLNQLYNWPPHRVLGEMDEISNCQNCHGSQIIGKKVGKNYKTQFTTLAINCES
;
A
#
# COMPACT_ATOMS: atom_id res chain seq x y z
N MET A 1 -16.62 -86.88 -13.91
CA MET A 1 -16.52 -87.04 -12.44
C MET A 1 -15.81 -85.84 -11.89
N ASN A 2 -16.59 -84.88 -11.43
CA ASN A 2 -16.07 -83.58 -10.99
C ASN A 2 -16.15 -83.48 -9.47
N THR A 3 -15.02 -83.51 -8.82
CA THR A 3 -14.90 -83.31 -7.37
C THR A 3 -14.61 -81.79 -7.15
N ARG A 4 -15.56 -81.07 -6.57
CA ARG A 4 -15.39 -79.65 -6.16
C ARG A 4 -14.72 -79.63 -4.78
N LEU A 5 -13.57 -79.00 -4.68
CA LEU A 5 -12.91 -78.67 -3.42
C LEU A 5 -13.53 -77.32 -2.88
N ILE A 6 -14.13 -77.44 -1.70
CA ILE A 6 -14.63 -76.30 -0.95
C ILE A 6 -13.51 -75.83 -0.04
N SER A 7 -12.96 -74.65 -0.32
CA SER A 7 -11.96 -74.01 0.52
C SER A 7 -12.66 -73.08 1.55
N THR A 8 -12.54 -73.48 2.81
CA THR A 8 -13.10 -72.71 3.93
C THR A 8 -12.12 -71.59 4.29
N ILE A 9 -12.52 -70.32 4.04
CA ILE A 9 -11.74 -69.13 4.45
C ILE A 9 -12.17 -68.82 5.87
N THR A 10 -11.25 -68.99 6.81
CA THR A 10 -11.40 -68.48 8.18
C THR A 10 -11.03 -67.00 8.25
N ILE A 11 -12.01 -66.16 8.48
CA ILE A 11 -11.80 -64.72 8.67
C ILE A 11 -11.47 -64.49 10.14
N LEU A 12 -10.20 -64.14 10.41
CA LEU A 12 -9.77 -63.63 11.71
C LEU A 12 -10.20 -62.15 11.85
N PHE A 13 -11.16 -61.90 12.71
CA PHE A 13 -11.49 -60.56 13.13
C PHE A 13 -10.41 -60.01 14.09
N PHE A 14 -9.55 -59.16 13.61
CA PHE A 14 -8.66 -58.36 14.44
C PHE A 14 -9.45 -57.15 14.95
N GLY A 15 -9.82 -57.18 16.23
CA GLY A 15 -10.46 -56.06 16.88
C GLY A 15 -9.48 -54.89 17.03
N LEU A 16 -9.63 -53.87 16.19
CA LEU A 16 -8.95 -52.60 16.39
C LEU A 16 -9.70 -51.79 17.45
N SER A 17 -9.15 -51.74 18.65
CA SER A 17 -9.58 -50.83 19.70
C SER A 17 -9.21 -49.39 19.29
N LEU A 18 -10.19 -48.62 18.81
CA LEU A 18 -10.10 -47.21 18.58
C LEU A 18 -10.07 -46.50 19.94
N THR A 19 -8.89 -46.26 20.48
CA THR A 19 -8.72 -45.29 21.56
C THR A 19 -8.95 -43.88 20.97
N GLY A 20 -10.15 -43.38 21.15
CA GLY A 20 -10.55 -42.07 20.77
C GLY A 20 -9.71 -41.00 21.51
N CYS A 21 -8.78 -40.37 20.79
CA CYS A 21 -8.10 -39.18 21.28
C CYS A 21 -9.12 -38.05 21.38
N SER A 22 -9.65 -37.85 22.58
CA SER A 22 -10.49 -36.67 22.91
C SER A 22 -9.62 -35.45 22.76
N LYS A 23 -9.67 -34.79 21.59
CA LYS A 23 -9.14 -33.43 21.44
C LYS A 23 -9.99 -32.50 22.30
N SER A 24 -9.49 -32.14 23.48
CA SER A 24 -10.00 -31.00 24.20
C SER A 24 -10.01 -29.81 23.25
N LYS A 25 -11.19 -29.30 22.95
CA LYS A 25 -11.34 -28.02 22.24
C LYS A 25 -10.87 -26.94 23.21
N GLU A 26 -9.57 -26.70 23.23
CA GLU A 26 -9.02 -25.52 23.83
C GLU A 26 -9.66 -24.33 23.08
N LYS A 27 -10.58 -23.66 23.77
CA LYS A 27 -11.17 -22.42 23.26
C LYS A 27 -10.03 -21.45 23.07
N GLN A 28 -9.55 -21.31 21.83
CA GLN A 28 -8.67 -20.19 21.47
C GLN A 28 -9.36 -18.94 22.00
N LYS A 29 -8.80 -18.36 23.05
CA LYS A 29 -9.18 -17.01 23.48
C LYS A 29 -8.92 -16.11 22.27
N ARG A 30 -9.98 -15.73 21.57
CA ARG A 30 -9.88 -14.65 20.58
C ARG A 30 -9.25 -13.50 21.31
N PHE A 31 -8.10 -13.08 20.83
CA PHE A 31 -7.47 -11.84 21.25
C PHE A 31 -8.49 -10.75 20.94
N GLN A 32 -9.22 -10.32 21.95
CA GLN A 32 -10.11 -9.18 21.81
C GLN A 32 -9.19 -7.96 21.77
N ILE A 33 -9.01 -7.41 20.58
CA ILE A 33 -8.44 -6.07 20.44
C ILE A 33 -9.32 -5.17 21.30
N PRO A 34 -8.81 -4.53 22.36
CA PRO A 34 -9.60 -3.62 23.16
C PRO A 34 -10.21 -2.56 22.23
N PRO A 35 -11.47 -2.17 22.45
CA PRO A 35 -12.08 -1.14 21.64
C PRO A 35 -11.21 0.12 21.65
N PRO A 36 -11.22 0.93 20.59
CA PRO A 36 -10.31 2.07 20.38
C PRO A 36 -10.50 3.25 21.36
N ALA A 37 -10.95 2.98 22.57
CA ALA A 37 -11.06 3.96 23.66
C ALA A 37 -9.69 4.56 24.05
N PHE A 38 -8.59 3.98 23.59
CA PHE A 38 -7.25 4.53 23.81
C PHE A 38 -6.90 5.72 22.92
N ILE A 39 -7.72 6.03 21.90
CA ILE A 39 -7.44 7.13 20.96
C ILE A 39 -7.90 8.48 21.51
N SER A 40 -8.66 8.53 22.59
CA SER A 40 -9.36 9.76 23.05
C SER A 40 -8.53 10.69 23.93
N LYS A 41 -7.30 10.36 24.26
CA LYS A 41 -6.37 11.29 24.94
C LYS A 41 -4.97 11.13 24.36
N ARG A 42 -4.80 11.43 23.08
CA ARG A 42 -3.47 11.87 22.66
C ARG A 42 -3.19 13.16 23.44
N SER A 43 -2.27 13.07 24.42
CA SER A 43 -1.55 14.23 24.91
C SER A 43 -1.24 15.09 23.69
N HIS A 44 -1.34 16.41 23.83
CA HIS A 44 -1.02 17.35 22.76
C HIS A 44 0.48 17.24 22.41
N VAL A 45 0.82 16.20 21.64
CA VAL A 45 2.16 16.05 21.06
C VAL A 45 2.17 16.92 19.82
N ASN A 46 3.04 17.89 19.79
CA ASN A 46 3.22 18.73 18.60
C ASN A 46 4.10 18.00 17.59
N PHE A 47 3.99 18.37 16.32
CA PHE A 47 4.83 17.79 15.27
C PHE A 47 6.32 18.00 15.56
N SER A 48 6.69 19.11 16.19
CA SER A 48 8.06 19.42 16.61
C SER A 48 8.62 18.56 17.75
N ASP A 49 7.77 17.76 18.40
CA ASP A 49 8.19 16.90 19.51
C ASP A 49 8.77 15.55 19.02
N PHE A 50 8.57 15.24 17.73
CA PHE A 50 9.18 14.08 17.09
C PHE A 50 10.62 14.39 16.70
N ILE A 51 11.54 13.48 17.05
CA ILE A 51 12.99 13.67 16.91
C ILE A 51 13.62 12.86 15.76
N GLY A 52 12.85 11.93 15.18
CA GLY A 52 13.31 11.07 14.09
C GLY A 52 13.94 9.76 14.54
N SER A 53 13.86 8.77 13.68
CA SER A 53 14.36 7.40 13.98
C SER A 53 15.87 7.35 14.16
N GLU A 54 16.61 8.22 13.51
CA GLU A 54 18.08 8.33 13.60
C GLU A 54 18.53 8.54 15.04
N GLN A 55 17.82 9.36 15.80
CA GLN A 55 18.14 9.61 17.22
C GLN A 55 17.94 8.33 18.07
N CYS A 56 16.97 7.51 17.74
CA CYS A 56 16.77 6.21 18.38
C CYS A 56 17.95 5.26 18.04
N GLY A 57 18.44 5.35 16.81
CA GLY A 57 19.57 4.58 16.30
C GLY A 57 20.86 4.79 17.07
N GLU A 58 21.10 5.96 17.65
CA GLU A 58 22.31 6.26 18.45
C GLU A 58 22.47 5.32 19.65
N CYS A 59 21.37 4.90 20.27
CA CYS A 59 21.39 3.97 21.41
C CYS A 59 20.92 2.56 21.03
N HIS A 60 20.08 2.41 20.00
CA HIS A 60 19.44 1.16 19.58
C HIS A 60 19.89 0.71 18.20
N GLN A 61 21.19 0.80 17.90
CA GLN A 61 21.75 0.59 16.55
C GLN A 61 21.33 -0.73 15.89
N GLY A 62 21.28 -1.85 16.63
CA GLY A 62 20.87 -3.14 16.07
C GLY A 62 19.41 -3.12 15.60
N ILE A 63 18.51 -2.59 16.45
CA ILE A 63 17.08 -2.48 16.13
C ILE A 63 16.86 -1.48 14.98
N TYR A 64 17.60 -0.39 14.98
CA TYR A 64 17.55 0.61 13.90
C TYR A 64 17.96 0.01 12.56
N THR A 65 19.05 -0.75 12.52
CA THR A 65 19.50 -1.44 11.30
C THR A 65 18.49 -2.46 10.80
N ASP A 66 17.87 -3.23 11.70
CA ASP A 66 16.82 -4.18 11.33
C ASP A 66 15.58 -3.47 10.77
N TRP A 67 15.19 -2.35 11.40
CA TRP A 67 14.09 -1.52 10.94
C TRP A 67 14.37 -0.87 9.57
N GLU A 68 15.54 -0.28 9.38
CA GLU A 68 15.96 0.36 8.13
C GLU A 68 15.91 -0.61 6.94
N ASN A 69 16.19 -1.90 7.19
CA ASN A 69 16.12 -2.95 6.17
C ASN A 69 14.77 -3.69 6.13
N SER A 70 13.80 -3.27 6.92
CA SER A 70 12.49 -3.90 7.00
C SER A 70 11.50 -3.34 5.97
N THR A 71 10.42 -4.08 5.75
CA THR A 71 9.26 -3.59 4.98
C THR A 71 8.65 -2.33 5.61
N HIS A 72 8.68 -2.22 6.94
CA HIS A 72 8.15 -1.06 7.64
C HIS A 72 8.96 0.20 7.38
N GLY A 73 10.30 0.11 7.49
CA GLY A 73 11.19 1.24 7.22
C GLY A 73 11.17 1.68 5.76
N ASN A 74 10.83 0.77 4.85
CA ASN A 74 10.80 1.01 3.40
C ASN A 74 9.36 1.03 2.83
N ALA A 75 8.36 1.32 3.65
CA ALA A 75 6.96 1.34 3.22
C ALA A 75 6.60 2.54 2.32
N GLY A 76 7.46 3.55 2.25
CA GLY A 76 7.30 4.74 1.43
C GLY A 76 8.32 5.81 1.81
N GLY A 77 8.25 6.96 1.17
CA GLY A 77 9.18 8.06 1.42
C GLY A 77 9.22 9.07 0.28
N ASP A 78 10.37 9.74 0.18
CA ASP A 78 10.68 10.63 -0.94
C ASP A 78 10.91 9.82 -2.22
N PRO A 79 10.57 10.35 -3.39
CA PRO A 79 10.77 9.67 -4.67
C PRO A 79 12.24 9.72 -5.09
N ASP A 80 13.01 8.70 -4.77
CA ASP A 80 14.41 8.56 -5.15
C ASP A 80 14.67 7.22 -5.90
N GLU A 81 15.92 6.91 -6.17
CA GLU A 81 16.28 5.70 -6.92
C GLU A 81 16.08 4.41 -6.12
N VAL A 82 16.01 4.51 -4.79
CA VAL A 82 15.79 3.37 -3.89
C VAL A 82 14.31 3.10 -3.71
N THR A 83 13.54 4.15 -3.51
CA THR A 83 12.11 4.06 -3.24
C THR A 83 11.27 3.82 -4.48
N MET A 84 11.70 4.32 -5.66
CA MET A 84 10.92 4.25 -6.90
C MET A 84 11.14 2.92 -7.63
N ILE A 85 10.10 2.07 -7.63
CA ILE A 85 10.15 0.76 -8.31
C ILE A 85 9.55 0.77 -9.71
N ALA A 86 8.69 1.73 -10.03
CA ALA A 86 8.08 1.82 -11.35
C ALA A 86 9.04 2.40 -12.40
N PRO A 87 8.88 2.01 -13.66
CA PRO A 87 9.72 2.52 -14.74
C PRO A 87 9.28 3.93 -15.17
N PHE A 88 9.88 4.95 -14.57
CA PHE A 88 9.74 6.33 -15.03
C PHE A 88 10.71 6.63 -16.17
N ASN A 89 10.61 5.88 -17.24
CA ASN A 89 11.52 5.88 -18.39
C ASN A 89 10.93 6.53 -19.65
N GLY A 90 9.80 7.22 -19.53
CA GLY A 90 9.12 7.86 -20.65
C GLY A 90 8.30 6.91 -21.54
N SER A 91 8.14 5.64 -21.15
CA SER A 91 7.27 4.72 -21.89
C SER A 91 5.82 5.15 -21.76
N PRO A 92 5.06 5.29 -22.87
CA PRO A 92 3.71 5.84 -22.85
C PRO A 92 2.71 4.86 -22.24
N ILE A 93 1.77 5.43 -21.48
CA ILE A 93 0.54 4.77 -21.03
C ILE A 93 -0.60 5.39 -21.83
N PHE A 94 -1.29 4.57 -22.61
CA PHE A 94 -2.34 5.05 -23.52
C PHE A 94 -3.71 5.03 -22.85
N PHE A 95 -4.41 6.17 -22.96
CA PHE A 95 -5.81 6.33 -22.62
C PHE A 95 -6.58 6.84 -23.86
N ARG A 96 -7.90 6.80 -23.82
CA ARG A 96 -8.74 7.22 -24.93
C ARG A 96 -8.52 8.68 -25.34
N ASP A 97 -8.30 9.55 -24.38
CA ASP A 97 -8.25 11.01 -24.55
C ASP A 97 -6.90 11.64 -24.23
N VAL A 98 -6.00 10.88 -23.61
CA VAL A 98 -4.66 11.35 -23.27
C VAL A 98 -3.63 10.23 -23.44
N THR A 99 -2.38 10.64 -23.57
CA THR A 99 -1.21 9.76 -23.39
C THR A 99 -0.43 10.27 -22.18
N VAL A 100 -0.11 9.37 -21.25
CA VAL A 100 0.64 9.69 -20.03
C VAL A 100 2.03 9.12 -20.14
N TYR A 101 3.03 9.92 -19.85
CA TYR A 101 4.44 9.55 -19.85
C TYR A 101 4.98 9.62 -18.42
N PRO A 102 5.13 8.48 -17.71
CA PRO A 102 5.91 8.46 -16.48
C PRO A 102 7.38 8.65 -16.85
N GLU A 103 7.98 9.73 -16.40
CA GLU A 103 9.34 10.07 -16.76
C GLU A 103 10.12 10.68 -15.61
N LYS A 104 11.43 10.49 -15.62
CA LYS A 104 12.37 11.13 -14.72
C LYS A 104 13.14 12.17 -15.51
N ASN A 105 13.13 13.40 -15.02
CA ASN A 105 14.11 14.39 -15.44
C ASN A 105 15.25 14.46 -14.41
N ASP A 106 16.19 15.37 -14.56
CA ASP A 106 17.39 15.44 -13.71
C ASP A 106 17.08 15.61 -12.22
N TYR A 107 15.89 16.07 -11.87
CA TYR A 107 15.52 16.46 -10.50
C TYR A 107 14.27 15.80 -9.96
N HIS A 108 13.34 15.35 -10.83
CA HIS A 108 12.00 14.93 -10.42
C HIS A 108 11.50 13.72 -11.19
N TYR A 109 10.71 12.91 -10.50
CA TYR A 109 9.81 11.95 -11.12
C TYR A 109 8.49 12.65 -11.41
N GLN A 110 7.91 12.44 -12.59
CA GLN A 110 6.70 13.14 -13.01
C GLN A 110 5.84 12.31 -13.95
N PHE A 111 4.57 12.65 -14.00
CA PHE A 111 3.66 12.21 -15.03
C PHE A 111 3.41 13.38 -15.99
N ARG A 112 3.92 13.29 -17.20
CA ARG A 112 3.62 14.22 -18.28
C ARG A 112 2.42 13.68 -19.05
N ILE A 113 1.34 14.46 -19.14
CA ILE A 113 0.04 14.09 -19.70
C ILE A 113 -0.22 14.95 -20.91
N ILE A 114 -0.41 14.33 -22.07
CA ILE A 114 -0.68 15.00 -23.33
C ILE A 114 -2.09 14.65 -23.80
N HIS A 115 -2.93 15.65 -24.03
CA HIS A 115 -4.28 15.45 -24.58
C HIS A 115 -4.20 15.13 -26.07
N ASN A 116 -4.68 13.95 -26.47
CA ASN A 116 -4.54 13.42 -27.82
C ASN A 116 -5.10 14.32 -28.94
N LYS A 117 -6.18 15.09 -28.65
CA LYS A 117 -6.81 15.97 -29.64
C LYS A 117 -6.25 17.39 -29.63
N SER A 118 -6.07 17.97 -28.46
CA SER A 118 -5.68 19.39 -28.33
C SER A 118 -4.19 19.60 -28.23
N MET A 119 -3.42 18.53 -28.04
CA MET A 119 -1.98 18.55 -27.76
C MET A 119 -1.62 19.39 -26.53
N LYS A 120 -2.60 19.76 -25.71
CA LYS A 120 -2.33 20.41 -24.44
C LYS A 120 -1.58 19.45 -23.52
N GLU A 121 -0.55 19.99 -22.90
CA GLU A 121 0.30 19.27 -21.98
C GLU A 121 0.08 19.77 -20.55
N GLN A 122 0.14 18.86 -19.59
CA GLN A 122 0.24 19.16 -18.18
C GLN A 122 1.20 18.16 -17.52
N THR A 123 1.89 18.60 -16.50
CA THR A 123 2.83 17.78 -15.74
C THR A 123 2.41 17.76 -14.28
N ILE A 124 2.51 16.58 -13.68
CA ILE A 124 2.31 16.40 -12.24
C ILE A 124 3.57 15.77 -11.67
N THR A 125 4.25 16.51 -10.81
CA THR A 125 5.43 16.03 -10.10
C THR A 125 5.03 15.02 -9.03
N VAL A 126 5.80 13.95 -8.91
CA VAL A 126 5.70 13.00 -7.80
C VAL A 126 6.53 13.57 -6.64
N GLU A 127 5.87 13.82 -5.53
CA GLU A 127 6.50 14.44 -4.35
C GLU A 127 6.61 13.48 -3.16
N ALA A 128 5.92 12.34 -3.24
CA ALA A 128 6.02 11.29 -2.25
C ALA A 128 5.50 9.97 -2.82
N VAL A 129 5.92 8.88 -2.22
CA VAL A 129 5.58 7.52 -2.65
C VAL A 129 5.26 6.63 -1.47
N VAL A 130 4.32 5.71 -1.65
CA VAL A 130 3.96 4.67 -0.68
C VAL A 130 3.95 3.31 -1.38
N GLY A 131 4.40 2.30 -0.66
CA GLY A 131 4.60 0.95 -1.18
C GLY A 131 5.92 0.81 -1.91
N GLY A 132 6.30 -0.42 -2.23
CA GLY A 132 7.56 -0.67 -2.94
C GLY A 132 8.03 -2.10 -2.87
N GLY A 133 9.26 -2.32 -3.33
CA GLY A 133 9.87 -3.61 -3.60
C GLY A 133 10.21 -4.47 -2.38
N PHE A 134 10.09 -3.96 -1.17
CA PHE A 134 10.38 -4.71 0.07
C PHE A 134 9.25 -5.65 0.49
N MET A 135 8.11 -5.62 -0.18
CA MET A 135 7.02 -6.57 0.09
C MET A 135 7.28 -7.92 -0.60
N THR A 136 6.94 -9.01 0.10
CA THR A 136 6.94 -10.34 -0.50
C THR A 136 6.02 -10.35 -1.73
N GLY A 137 6.56 -10.76 -2.88
CA GLY A 137 5.85 -10.71 -4.15
C GLY A 137 5.90 -9.37 -4.88
N GLY A 138 6.66 -8.37 -4.33
CA GLY A 138 6.99 -7.12 -5.00
C GLY A 138 6.05 -5.96 -4.74
N GLY A 139 4.86 -6.20 -4.18
CA GLY A 139 3.91 -5.14 -3.78
C GLY A 139 3.41 -4.23 -4.90
N THR A 140 2.77 -3.17 -4.49
CA THR A 140 2.27 -2.07 -5.34
C THR A 140 2.84 -0.74 -4.87
N GLN A 141 2.85 0.24 -5.75
CA GLN A 141 3.35 1.58 -5.46
C GLN A 141 2.33 2.63 -5.86
N THR A 142 2.04 3.54 -4.95
CA THR A 142 1.13 4.67 -5.09
C THR A 142 1.90 5.98 -4.95
N TYR A 143 1.53 6.98 -5.70
CA TYR A 143 2.23 8.26 -5.80
C TYR A 143 1.37 9.41 -5.33
N PHE A 144 2.05 10.45 -4.83
CA PHE A 144 1.42 11.68 -4.37
C PHE A 144 2.03 12.89 -5.07
N GLY A 145 1.18 13.81 -5.45
CA GLY A 145 1.59 15.15 -5.86
C GLY A 145 1.33 16.16 -4.74
N LYS A 146 2.21 17.16 -4.61
CA LYS A 146 2.03 18.28 -3.69
C LYS A 146 1.37 19.44 -4.42
N TYR A 147 0.42 20.07 -3.77
CA TYR A 147 -0.40 21.14 -4.34
C TYR A 147 -0.11 22.48 -3.63
N GLU A 148 -0.47 23.58 -4.29
CA GLU A 148 -0.20 24.95 -3.79
C GLU A 148 -0.79 25.22 -2.40
N ASP A 149 -1.90 24.52 -2.05
CA ASP A 149 -2.50 24.58 -0.72
C ASP A 149 -1.71 23.81 0.34
N GLY A 150 -0.59 23.21 -0.04
CA GLY A 150 0.29 22.41 0.82
C GLY A 150 -0.22 20.99 1.09
N THR A 151 -1.31 20.56 0.43
CA THR A 151 -1.80 19.20 0.55
C THR A 151 -1.01 18.25 -0.34
N TYR A 152 -0.86 17.01 0.14
CA TYR A 152 -0.44 15.88 -0.70
C TYR A 152 -1.68 15.13 -1.15
N LYS A 153 -1.85 14.94 -2.46
CA LYS A 153 -2.99 14.23 -3.02
C LYS A 153 -2.54 12.98 -3.76
N PHE A 154 -3.31 11.91 -3.60
CA PHE A 154 -3.11 10.68 -4.35
C PHE A 154 -3.19 10.95 -5.85
N LEU A 155 -2.24 10.44 -6.60
CA LEU A 155 -2.29 10.43 -8.06
C LEU A 155 -3.05 9.19 -8.56
N PRO A 156 -3.67 9.25 -9.75
CA PRO A 156 -4.53 8.16 -10.21
C PRO A 156 -3.81 7.00 -10.90
N PHE A 157 -2.48 6.97 -10.85
CA PHE A 157 -1.65 5.98 -11.51
C PHE A 157 -0.88 5.22 -10.44
N ASP A 158 -1.03 3.90 -10.42
CA ASP A 158 -0.33 3.02 -9.51
C ASP A 158 0.46 1.97 -10.30
N TYR A 159 1.47 1.38 -9.68
CA TYR A 159 2.31 0.38 -10.30
C TYR A 159 2.35 -0.91 -9.49
N SER A 160 2.23 -2.05 -10.19
CA SER A 160 2.40 -3.37 -9.59
C SER A 160 3.75 -3.96 -10.00
N GLN A 161 4.59 -4.23 -9.01
CA GLN A 161 5.87 -4.87 -9.23
C GLN A 161 5.70 -6.33 -9.69
N ALA A 162 4.73 -7.04 -9.13
CA ALA A 162 4.45 -8.43 -9.51
C ALA A 162 3.99 -8.55 -10.97
N GLU A 163 3.08 -7.65 -11.38
CA GLU A 163 2.55 -7.61 -12.74
C GLU A 163 3.45 -6.84 -13.73
N LYS A 164 4.46 -6.14 -13.24
CA LYS A 164 5.32 -5.20 -14.01
C LYS A 164 4.48 -4.27 -14.88
N SER A 165 3.41 -3.72 -14.33
CA SER A 165 2.38 -3.01 -15.07
C SER A 165 1.79 -1.87 -14.26
N TRP A 166 1.49 -0.77 -14.96
CA TRP A 166 0.64 0.29 -14.44
C TRP A 166 -0.80 -0.18 -14.31
N PHE A 167 -1.51 0.34 -13.33
CA PHE A 167 -2.93 0.10 -13.13
C PHE A 167 -3.63 1.33 -12.59
N VAL A 168 -4.94 1.39 -12.75
CA VAL A 168 -5.79 2.53 -12.38
C VAL A 168 -7.12 2.02 -11.83
N GLN A 169 -7.76 2.87 -11.01
CA GLN A 169 -9.11 2.61 -10.55
C GLN A 169 -10.10 3.46 -11.33
N VAL A 170 -11.17 2.84 -11.85
CA VAL A 170 -12.23 3.52 -12.60
C VAL A 170 -13.37 3.89 -11.65
N LYS A 171 -13.99 5.07 -11.86
CA LYS A 171 -15.15 5.55 -11.09
C LYS A 171 -16.29 4.53 -11.12
N GLY A 172 -16.90 4.32 -9.95
CA GLY A 172 -18.01 3.35 -9.81
C GLY A 172 -17.59 1.88 -9.89
N SER A 173 -16.29 1.61 -9.90
CA SER A 173 -15.70 0.27 -9.81
C SER A 173 -14.77 0.20 -8.63
N GLU A 174 -14.87 -0.86 -7.84
CA GLU A 174 -13.89 -1.18 -6.78
C GLU A 174 -12.69 -1.98 -7.35
N VAL A 175 -12.70 -2.22 -8.66
CA VAL A 175 -11.70 -3.05 -9.33
C VAL A 175 -10.60 -2.18 -9.94
N TRP A 176 -9.36 -2.60 -9.73
CA TRP A 176 -8.18 -2.04 -10.38
C TRP A 176 -7.99 -2.70 -11.74
N VAL A 177 -7.75 -1.90 -12.77
CA VAL A 177 -7.60 -2.36 -14.15
C VAL A 177 -6.33 -1.78 -14.78
N LYS A 178 -5.80 -2.48 -15.78
CA LYS A 178 -4.71 -1.93 -16.61
C LYS A 178 -5.25 -0.78 -17.45
N PRO A 179 -4.50 0.31 -17.61
CA PRO A 179 -4.86 1.38 -18.54
C PRO A 179 -5.06 0.86 -19.96
N THR A 180 -6.05 1.36 -20.65
CA THR A 180 -6.35 1.02 -22.04
C THR A 180 -6.88 2.23 -22.81
N GLU A 181 -6.82 2.19 -24.14
CA GLU A 181 -7.39 3.21 -25.03
C GLU A 181 -8.94 3.33 -24.96
N HIS A 182 -9.60 2.47 -24.19
CA HIS A 182 -11.04 2.56 -23.95
C HIS A 182 -11.39 3.38 -22.71
N ILE A 183 -10.43 3.61 -21.81
CA ILE A 183 -10.62 4.38 -20.59
C ILE A 183 -10.15 5.82 -20.82
N SER A 184 -10.98 6.81 -20.47
CA SER A 184 -10.53 8.21 -20.45
C SER A 184 -10.03 8.63 -19.08
N LEU A 185 -9.16 9.63 -19.06
CA LEU A 185 -8.61 10.18 -17.82
C LEU A 185 -9.70 10.61 -16.83
N ASN A 186 -10.78 11.22 -17.33
CA ASN A 186 -11.92 11.65 -16.51
C ASN A 186 -12.73 10.51 -15.89
N GLN A 187 -12.55 9.27 -16.35
CA GLN A 187 -13.18 8.09 -15.77
C GLN A 187 -12.39 7.54 -14.58
N LEU A 188 -11.16 7.99 -14.35
CA LEU A 188 -10.36 7.54 -13.21
C LEU A 188 -10.94 8.05 -11.89
N TYR A 189 -10.99 7.18 -10.89
CA TYR A 189 -11.59 7.47 -9.58
C TYR A 189 -11.02 8.73 -8.94
N ASN A 190 -9.71 8.91 -8.99
CA ASN A 190 -9.02 10.04 -8.38
C ASN A 190 -8.56 11.08 -9.41
N TRP A 191 -9.36 11.35 -10.43
CA TRP A 191 -9.08 12.40 -11.39
C TRP A 191 -10.19 13.46 -11.46
N PRO A 192 -9.87 14.77 -11.39
CA PRO A 192 -8.55 15.31 -10.98
C PRO A 192 -8.23 14.88 -9.55
N PRO A 193 -6.94 14.82 -9.15
CA PRO A 193 -6.54 14.40 -7.81
C PRO A 193 -7.25 15.19 -6.71
N HIS A 194 -7.99 14.48 -5.84
CA HIS A 194 -8.81 15.09 -4.80
C HIS A 194 -8.65 14.46 -3.43
N ARG A 195 -8.32 13.16 -3.35
CA ARG A 195 -8.07 12.49 -2.07
C ARG A 195 -6.80 13.04 -1.43
N VAL A 196 -6.92 13.51 -0.21
CA VAL A 196 -5.82 14.15 0.52
C VAL A 196 -5.19 13.16 1.50
N LEU A 197 -3.87 13.10 1.49
CA LEU A 197 -3.12 12.35 2.51
C LEU A 197 -3.34 13.00 3.88
N GLY A 198 -3.74 12.20 4.89
CA GLY A 198 -4.03 12.69 6.24
C GLY A 198 -5.43 13.28 6.42
N GLU A 199 -6.34 13.12 5.45
CA GLU A 199 -7.74 13.47 5.62
C GLU A 199 -8.40 12.53 6.63
N MET A 200 -8.82 13.10 7.77
CA MET A 200 -9.21 12.33 8.96
C MET A 200 -10.68 11.91 8.97
N ASP A 201 -11.52 12.53 8.15
CA ASP A 201 -12.97 12.29 8.13
C ASP A 201 -13.32 10.97 7.42
N GLU A 202 -12.39 10.44 6.62
CA GLU A 202 -12.46 9.08 6.09
C GLU A 202 -11.22 8.31 6.54
N ILE A 203 -11.43 7.15 7.15
CA ILE A 203 -10.34 6.26 7.53
C ILE A 203 -9.72 5.75 6.23
N SER A 204 -8.77 6.50 5.71
CA SER A 204 -7.89 5.97 4.68
C SER A 204 -6.99 4.94 5.36
N ASN A 205 -7.30 3.67 5.18
CA ASN A 205 -6.57 2.56 5.81
C ASN A 205 -5.07 2.59 5.47
N CYS A 206 -4.69 3.14 4.32
CA CYS A 206 -3.30 3.20 3.90
C CYS A 206 -2.44 4.04 4.85
N GLN A 207 -2.96 5.17 5.32
CA GLN A 207 -2.21 6.13 6.13
C GLN A 207 -1.88 5.62 7.53
N ASN A 208 -2.71 4.71 8.06
CA ASN A 208 -2.48 4.13 9.38
C ASN A 208 -1.34 3.09 9.37
N CYS A 209 -1.00 2.57 8.20
CA CYS A 209 0.06 1.56 8.03
C CYS A 209 1.24 2.07 7.18
N HIS A 210 1.04 3.14 6.40
CA HIS A 210 2.03 3.70 5.50
C HIS A 210 2.31 5.16 5.82
N GLY A 211 2.72 5.43 7.06
CA GLY A 211 3.13 6.75 7.45
C GLY A 211 3.23 6.92 8.96
N SER A 212 4.12 7.79 9.36
CA SER A 212 4.36 8.13 10.75
C SER A 212 4.09 9.60 10.98
N GLN A 213 3.44 9.89 12.10
CA GLN A 213 3.08 11.25 12.51
C GLN A 213 2.35 12.04 11.41
N ILE A 214 1.48 11.37 10.66
CA ILE A 214 0.66 12.07 9.66
C ILE A 214 -0.39 12.91 10.37
N ILE A 215 -0.31 14.22 10.18
CA ILE A 215 -1.23 15.20 10.77
C ILE A 215 -1.90 15.96 9.64
N GLY A 216 -3.21 15.76 9.47
CA GLY A 216 -4.05 16.57 8.60
C GLY A 216 -4.68 17.71 9.39
N LYS A 217 -4.26 18.94 9.14
CA LYS A 217 -4.85 20.15 9.77
C LYS A 217 -5.74 20.87 8.79
N LYS A 218 -7.02 21.00 9.13
CA LYS A 218 -7.96 21.81 8.34
C LYS A 218 -7.61 23.30 8.41
N VAL A 219 -7.45 23.91 7.25
CA VAL A 219 -7.14 25.34 7.11
C VAL A 219 -8.17 25.95 6.15
N GLY A 220 -9.23 26.51 6.68
CA GLY A 220 -10.38 26.95 5.91
C GLY A 220 -11.11 25.76 5.27
N LYS A 221 -11.15 25.71 3.93
CA LYS A 221 -11.72 24.61 3.16
C LYS A 221 -10.69 23.54 2.78
N ASN A 222 -9.42 23.78 3.05
CA ASN A 222 -8.30 22.92 2.65
C ASN A 222 -7.68 22.25 3.86
N TYR A 223 -6.86 21.21 3.62
CA TYR A 223 -6.06 20.56 4.62
C TYR A 223 -4.58 20.81 4.35
N LYS A 224 -3.80 20.99 5.42
CA LYS A 224 -2.34 20.92 5.35
C LYS A 224 -1.91 19.60 5.97
N THR A 225 -1.22 18.80 5.19
CA THR A 225 -0.66 17.53 5.64
C THR A 225 0.79 17.74 6.04
N GLN A 226 1.13 17.25 7.23
CA GLN A 226 2.50 17.14 7.73
C GLN A 226 2.74 15.66 8.07
N PHE A 227 3.92 15.17 7.84
CA PHE A 227 4.35 13.83 8.23
C PHE A 227 5.87 13.81 8.41
N THR A 228 6.38 12.89 9.21
CA THR A 228 7.83 12.68 9.34
C THR A 228 8.33 11.76 8.25
N THR A 229 7.58 10.69 7.96
CA THR A 229 7.86 9.77 6.85
C THR A 229 6.57 9.08 6.39
N LEU A 230 6.56 8.57 5.18
CA LEU A 230 5.53 7.66 4.65
C LEU A 230 5.88 6.18 4.89
N ALA A 231 6.81 5.94 5.80
CA ALA A 231 7.13 4.64 6.37
C ALA A 231 6.67 4.58 7.84
N ILE A 232 6.71 3.42 8.45
CA ILE A 232 6.48 3.25 9.90
C ILE A 232 7.84 3.42 10.58
N ASN A 233 7.97 4.43 11.39
CA ASN A 233 9.22 4.76 12.07
C ASN A 233 9.21 4.35 13.56
N CYS A 234 10.33 4.63 14.26
CA CYS A 234 10.49 4.27 15.67
C CYS A 234 9.55 5.02 16.62
N GLU A 235 8.87 6.05 16.16
CA GLU A 235 7.98 6.90 16.96
C GLU A 235 6.49 6.71 16.60
N SER A 236 6.16 5.66 15.82
CA SER A 236 4.79 5.38 15.36
C SER A 236 3.92 4.73 16.42
#